data_39533036b1c2d3e0de96ba105c1f538c
#
_entry.id   39533036b1c2d3e0de96ba105c1f538c
#
_cell.length_a   1.000
_cell.length_b   1.000
_cell.length_c   1.000
_cell.angle_alpha   90.00
_cell.angle_beta   90.00
_cell.angle_gamma   90.00
#
_symmetry.space_group_name_H-M   'P 1'
#
loop_
_entity.id
_entity.type
_entity.pdbx_description
1 polymer ?
#
loop_
_entity_poly.entity_id
_entity_poly.type
_entity_poly.pdbx_seq_one_letter_code
_entity_poly.pdbx_strand_id
1 'polypeptide(L)'
;MKGKKWFLALAAVLCLMGTAWAGEREIVYNLGIEPRTIDPVLNSAVDGSTVLYNISEGLVRIGLDDAPEPGCAESWEVSEDGMSWTFHLREGLRWSDGKPMTAEDFRYGVQRMFTPENACPFAYVGYFIKNGEECFKGTAKLEELGVTAVDERTLRLDLKHPSPLMLDYLSYHIFFPARADVVEQDPRGWSASGSFPCNGPFMITEWQHNSELTVVKNPHYWDADKVKLDKVRMVMINDVNTALAAF
;
A
#
# COMPACT_ATOMS: atom_id res chain seq x y z
N MET A 1 -84.62 -14.82 7.95
CA MET A 1 -83.59 -15.52 8.80
C MET A 1 -82.24 -14.92 8.47
N LYS A 2 -81.52 -14.46 9.48
CA LYS A 2 -80.41 -13.48 9.37
C LYS A 2 -79.08 -14.21 9.15
N GLY A 3 -78.36 -13.95 8.01
CA GLY A 3 -76.99 -14.43 7.77
C GLY A 3 -75.95 -13.42 8.28
N LYS A 4 -75.13 -13.86 9.25
CA LYS A 4 -74.02 -13.06 9.78
C LYS A 4 -72.85 -13.11 8.80
N LYS A 5 -72.42 -11.94 8.28
CA LYS A 5 -71.17 -11.78 7.53
C LYS A 5 -70.00 -11.59 8.53
N TRP A 6 -69.05 -12.49 8.50
CA TRP A 6 -67.77 -12.36 9.23
C TRP A 6 -66.79 -11.59 8.38
N PHE A 7 -66.40 -10.42 8.84
CA PHE A 7 -65.26 -9.68 8.26
C PHE A 7 -63.97 -10.15 8.94
N LEU A 8 -63.13 -10.86 8.17
CA LEU A 8 -61.75 -11.13 8.54
C LEU A 8 -60.91 -9.88 8.22
N ALA A 9 -60.47 -9.16 9.25
CA ALA A 9 -59.49 -8.12 9.12
C ALA A 9 -58.08 -8.74 9.07
N LEU A 10 -57.47 -8.74 7.90
CA LEU A 10 -56.09 -9.17 7.70
C LEU A 10 -55.19 -7.97 8.11
N ALA A 11 -54.62 -8.02 9.33
CA ALA A 11 -53.59 -7.07 9.73
C ALA A 11 -52.27 -7.40 9.03
N ALA A 12 -51.96 -6.70 7.97
CA ALA A 12 -50.64 -6.71 7.36
C ALA A 12 -49.62 -6.02 8.28
N VAL A 13 -48.84 -6.81 9.02
CA VAL A 13 -47.68 -6.28 9.74
C VAL A 13 -46.59 -6.00 8.70
N LEU A 14 -46.46 -4.77 8.27
CA LEU A 14 -45.30 -4.28 7.54
C LEU A 14 -44.10 -4.28 8.53
N CYS A 15 -43.27 -5.32 8.48
CA CYS A 15 -41.93 -5.25 9.03
C CYS A 15 -41.15 -4.23 8.19
N LEU A 16 -41.09 -3.00 8.63
CA LEU A 16 -40.09 -2.04 8.23
C LEU A 16 -38.76 -2.55 8.75
N MET A 17 -38.06 -3.34 7.94
CA MET A 17 -36.63 -3.54 8.11
C MET A 17 -35.99 -2.19 7.84
N GLY A 18 -35.83 -1.40 8.87
CA GLY A 18 -34.98 -0.24 8.88
C GLY A 18 -33.56 -0.75 8.60
N THR A 19 -33.10 -0.63 7.36
CA THR A 19 -31.68 -0.63 7.09
C THR A 19 -31.12 0.57 7.86
N ALA A 20 -30.54 0.29 9.04
CA ALA A 20 -29.72 1.27 9.70
C ALA A 20 -28.61 1.65 8.69
N TRP A 21 -28.73 2.79 8.07
CA TRP A 21 -27.66 3.41 7.33
C TRP A 21 -26.60 3.73 8.40
N ALA A 22 -25.64 2.82 8.58
CA ALA A 22 -24.42 3.15 9.26
C ALA A 22 -23.81 4.28 8.43
N GLY A 23 -23.76 5.49 8.98
CA GLY A 23 -23.13 6.62 8.31
C GLY A 23 -21.70 6.23 7.92
N GLU A 24 -21.20 6.83 6.85
CA GLU A 24 -19.82 6.65 6.38
C GLU A 24 -18.86 6.94 7.54
N ARG A 25 -17.96 5.99 7.82
CA ARG A 25 -16.96 6.11 8.88
C ARG A 25 -15.76 6.87 8.35
N GLU A 26 -15.82 8.17 8.47
CA GLU A 26 -14.81 9.10 7.98
C GLU A 26 -14.01 9.68 9.15
N ILE A 27 -12.70 9.89 8.92
CA ILE A 27 -11.87 10.75 9.76
C ILE A 27 -11.20 11.84 8.92
N VAL A 28 -10.91 12.96 9.57
CA VAL A 28 -10.08 14.03 9.02
C VAL A 28 -8.73 13.98 9.73
N TYR A 29 -7.65 13.94 8.95
CA TYR A 29 -6.28 13.93 9.43
C TYR A 29 -5.53 15.13 8.87
N ASN A 30 -4.86 15.92 9.70
CA ASN A 30 -4.03 17.01 9.20
C ASN A 30 -2.64 16.49 8.80
N LEU A 31 -2.38 16.40 7.50
CA LEU A 31 -1.07 16.02 6.95
C LEU A 31 -0.03 17.15 7.14
N GLY A 32 -0.48 18.39 7.31
CA GLY A 32 0.34 19.58 7.51
C GLY A 32 0.75 20.23 6.20
N ILE A 33 1.55 19.57 5.40
CA ILE A 33 2.08 20.09 4.13
C ILE A 33 1.79 19.13 2.96
N GLU A 34 1.86 19.65 1.76
CA GLU A 34 1.78 18.88 0.52
C GLU A 34 2.95 17.90 0.43
N PRO A 35 2.71 16.60 0.22
CA PRO A 35 3.76 15.65 -0.14
C PRO A 35 4.44 16.04 -1.44
N ARG A 36 5.77 16.13 -1.42
CA ARG A 36 6.55 16.44 -2.63
C ARG A 36 6.42 15.34 -3.69
N THR A 37 6.24 14.12 -3.23
CA THR A 37 5.98 12.93 -4.05
C THR A 37 5.41 11.82 -3.18
N ILE A 38 4.59 10.97 -3.77
CA ILE A 38 4.14 9.69 -3.21
C ILE A 38 4.61 8.52 -4.08
N ASP A 39 5.70 8.71 -4.81
CA ASP A 39 6.46 7.60 -5.42
C ASP A 39 7.30 6.94 -4.31
N PRO A 40 7.11 5.63 -4.04
CA PRO A 40 7.79 4.95 -2.94
C PRO A 40 9.31 5.08 -2.96
N VAL A 41 9.94 5.06 -4.13
CA VAL A 41 11.42 5.11 -4.25
C VAL A 41 11.98 6.54 -4.26
N LEU A 42 11.15 7.56 -4.50
CA LEU A 42 11.56 8.96 -4.55
C LEU A 42 11.20 9.74 -3.28
N ASN A 43 10.24 9.22 -2.49
CA ASN A 43 9.82 9.88 -1.26
C ASN A 43 10.94 9.85 -0.21
N SER A 44 11.17 11.00 0.42
CA SER A 44 12.15 11.17 1.49
C SER A 44 11.61 11.99 2.67
N ALA A 45 10.29 12.15 2.75
CA ALA A 45 9.64 12.97 3.76
C ALA A 45 8.49 12.22 4.46
N VAL A 46 8.21 12.61 5.71
CA VAL A 46 7.21 11.94 6.55
C VAL A 46 5.79 12.06 6.00
N ASP A 47 5.43 13.22 5.45
CA ASP A 47 4.15 13.48 4.83
C ASP A 47 3.85 12.50 3.69
N GLY A 48 4.79 12.32 2.76
CA GLY A 48 4.67 11.32 1.70
C GLY A 48 4.64 9.88 2.22
N SER A 49 5.46 9.56 3.24
CA SER A 49 5.42 8.23 3.87
C SER A 49 4.08 7.96 4.53
N THR A 50 3.48 8.95 5.20
CA THR A 50 2.15 8.82 5.82
C THR A 50 1.10 8.44 4.79
N VAL A 51 1.12 9.05 3.61
CA VAL A 51 0.20 8.66 2.52
C VAL A 51 0.53 7.24 2.03
N LEU A 52 1.81 6.96 1.74
CA LEU A 52 2.25 5.68 1.18
C LEU A 52 1.85 4.48 2.05
N TYR A 53 2.03 4.54 3.37
CA TYR A 53 1.65 3.46 4.27
C TYR A 53 0.14 3.23 4.37
N ASN A 54 -0.68 4.17 3.91
CA ASN A 54 -2.13 4.01 3.84
C ASN A 54 -2.61 3.46 2.48
N ILE A 55 -1.90 3.73 1.40
CA ILE A 55 -2.32 3.34 0.04
C ILE A 55 -1.53 2.16 -0.52
N SER A 56 -0.44 1.77 0.13
CA SER A 56 0.43 0.69 -0.35
C SER A 56 0.88 -0.20 0.80
N GLU A 57 1.20 -1.46 0.50
CA GLU A 57 1.71 -2.45 1.44
C GLU A 57 2.85 -3.25 0.80
N GLY A 58 3.89 -3.53 1.60
CA GLY A 58 5.06 -4.32 1.23
C GLY A 58 4.89 -5.82 1.43
N LEU A 59 5.98 -6.58 1.29
CA LEU A 59 6.03 -8.01 1.65
C LEU A 59 5.67 -8.20 3.13
N VAL A 60 6.17 -7.34 3.98
CA VAL A 60 5.89 -7.27 5.41
C VAL A 60 5.40 -5.87 5.76
N ARG A 61 4.73 -5.73 6.89
CA ARG A 61 4.26 -4.46 7.44
C ARG A 61 4.65 -4.38 8.92
N ILE A 62 4.59 -3.20 9.51
CA ILE A 62 4.80 -3.02 10.95
C ILE A 62 3.47 -3.24 11.67
N GLY A 63 3.48 -4.16 12.63
CA GLY A 63 2.36 -4.45 13.52
C GLY A 63 2.14 -3.40 14.60
N LEU A 64 1.10 -3.58 15.40
CA LEU A 64 0.76 -2.65 16.50
C LEU A 64 1.78 -2.67 17.67
N ASP A 65 2.63 -3.67 17.71
CA ASP A 65 3.72 -3.85 18.69
C ASP A 65 5.08 -3.36 18.17
N ASP A 66 5.06 -2.61 17.07
CA ASP A 66 6.23 -2.12 16.33
C ASP A 66 7.15 -3.23 15.79
N ALA A 67 6.66 -4.47 15.69
CA ALA A 67 7.38 -5.59 15.10
C ALA A 67 6.93 -5.86 13.65
N PRO A 68 7.84 -6.35 12.78
CA PRO A 68 7.46 -6.78 11.44
C PRO A 68 6.50 -7.97 11.48
N GLU A 69 5.39 -7.87 10.75
CA GLU A 69 4.41 -8.95 10.58
C GLU A 69 4.12 -9.22 9.09
N PRO A 70 3.56 -10.39 8.73
CA PRO A 70 3.18 -10.70 7.36
C PRO A 70 2.25 -9.65 6.74
N GLY A 71 2.70 -9.05 5.62
CA GLY A 71 1.92 -8.15 4.77
C GLY A 71 1.41 -8.91 3.53
N CYS A 72 1.82 -8.49 2.33
CA CYS A 72 1.51 -9.20 1.09
C CYS A 72 2.16 -10.59 1.01
N ALA A 73 3.30 -10.83 1.68
CA ALA A 73 3.80 -12.16 1.90
C ALA A 73 3.09 -12.81 3.09
N GLU A 74 2.61 -14.04 2.93
CA GLU A 74 2.00 -14.81 4.03
C GLU A 74 3.06 -15.54 4.86
N SER A 75 4.22 -15.85 4.26
CA SER A 75 5.34 -16.55 4.90
C SER A 75 6.64 -16.31 4.16
N TRP A 76 7.74 -16.70 4.78
CA TRP A 76 9.08 -16.69 4.17
C TRP A 76 9.96 -17.78 4.73
N GLU A 77 10.99 -18.14 3.97
CA GLU A 77 12.03 -19.08 4.32
C GLU A 77 13.39 -18.39 4.21
N VAL A 78 14.34 -18.82 5.06
CA VAL A 78 15.70 -18.29 5.06
C VAL A 78 16.65 -19.46 4.88
N SER A 79 17.64 -19.34 3.98
CA SER A 79 18.67 -20.34 3.80
C SER A 79 19.53 -20.50 5.07
N GLU A 80 20.16 -21.68 5.24
CA GLU A 80 20.97 -21.98 6.43
C GLU A 80 22.10 -20.96 6.67
N ASP A 81 22.66 -20.40 5.60
CA ASP A 81 23.70 -19.38 5.65
C ASP A 81 23.13 -17.93 5.84
N GLY A 82 21.81 -17.77 5.85
CA GLY A 82 21.14 -16.48 5.96
C GLY A 82 21.28 -15.57 4.75
N MET A 83 21.80 -16.08 3.62
CA MET A 83 22.11 -15.28 2.43
C MET A 83 20.96 -15.21 1.42
N SER A 84 19.96 -16.05 1.55
CA SER A 84 18.80 -16.07 0.64
C SER A 84 17.51 -16.14 1.42
N TRP A 85 16.57 -15.26 1.05
CA TRP A 85 15.23 -15.17 1.62
C TRP A 85 14.22 -15.42 0.52
N THR A 86 13.29 -16.37 0.73
CA THR A 86 12.22 -16.70 -0.20
C THR A 86 10.90 -16.34 0.42
N PHE A 87 10.18 -15.39 -0.18
CA PHE A 87 8.87 -14.90 0.28
C PHE A 87 7.77 -15.51 -0.55
N HIS A 88 6.74 -16.04 0.12
CA HIS A 88 5.55 -16.60 -0.49
C HIS A 88 4.40 -15.58 -0.38
N LEU A 89 3.94 -15.08 -1.51
CA LEU A 89 2.86 -14.11 -1.58
C LEU A 89 1.50 -14.78 -1.32
N ARG A 90 0.61 -14.05 -0.67
CA ARG A 90 -0.78 -14.48 -0.47
C ARG A 90 -1.46 -14.79 -1.80
N GLU A 91 -2.38 -15.73 -1.79
CA GLU A 91 -3.24 -16.01 -2.93
C GLU A 91 -4.23 -14.85 -3.15
N GLY A 92 -4.50 -14.54 -4.43
CA GLY A 92 -5.54 -13.60 -4.81
C GLY A 92 -5.20 -12.13 -4.57
N LEU A 93 -3.93 -11.77 -4.34
CA LEU A 93 -3.51 -10.36 -4.25
C LEU A 93 -3.93 -9.58 -5.49
N ARG A 94 -4.43 -8.36 -5.28
CA ARG A 94 -4.90 -7.47 -6.35
C ARG A 94 -4.51 -6.03 -6.08
N TRP A 95 -4.32 -5.32 -7.16
CA TRP A 95 -4.30 -3.88 -7.17
C TRP A 95 -5.72 -3.32 -7.05
N SER A 96 -5.87 -2.05 -6.70
CA SER A 96 -7.18 -1.39 -6.53
C SER A 96 -8.01 -1.31 -7.82
N ASP A 97 -7.38 -1.46 -8.99
CA ASP A 97 -8.06 -1.59 -10.29
C ASP A 97 -8.53 -3.04 -10.59
N GLY A 98 -8.33 -3.97 -9.64
CA GLY A 98 -8.71 -5.37 -9.74
C GLY A 98 -7.73 -6.26 -10.49
N LYS A 99 -6.67 -5.73 -11.10
CA LYS A 99 -5.65 -6.54 -11.75
C LYS A 99 -4.89 -7.41 -10.74
N PRO A 100 -4.47 -8.63 -11.11
CA PRO A 100 -3.63 -9.46 -10.27
C PRO A 100 -2.33 -8.74 -9.91
N MET A 101 -1.84 -8.99 -8.68
CA MET A 101 -0.55 -8.57 -8.20
C MET A 101 0.34 -9.80 -8.03
N THR A 102 1.57 -9.70 -8.49
CA THR A 102 2.51 -10.82 -8.55
C THR A 102 3.89 -10.47 -7.95
N ALA A 103 4.74 -11.47 -7.79
CA ALA A 103 6.13 -11.28 -7.39
C ALA A 103 6.91 -10.37 -8.34
N GLU A 104 6.50 -10.27 -9.59
CA GLU A 104 7.11 -9.38 -10.58
C GLU A 104 6.92 -7.90 -10.22
N ASP A 105 5.78 -7.52 -9.64
CA ASP A 105 5.53 -6.15 -9.19
C ASP A 105 6.50 -5.75 -8.05
N PHE A 106 6.81 -6.70 -7.15
CA PHE A 106 7.81 -6.49 -6.10
C PHE A 106 9.23 -6.44 -6.67
N ARG A 107 9.56 -7.37 -7.58
CA ARG A 107 10.86 -7.36 -8.26
C ARG A 107 11.10 -6.03 -8.97
N TYR A 108 10.10 -5.54 -9.70
CA TYR A 108 10.16 -4.27 -10.39
C TYR A 108 10.32 -3.10 -9.41
N GLY A 109 9.56 -3.06 -8.31
CA GLY A 109 9.69 -2.03 -7.27
C GLY A 109 11.10 -1.96 -6.70
N VAL A 110 11.70 -3.11 -6.35
CA VAL A 110 13.08 -3.19 -5.85
C VAL A 110 14.09 -2.76 -6.92
N GLN A 111 13.91 -3.15 -8.18
CA GLN A 111 14.79 -2.69 -9.27
C GLN A 111 14.75 -1.18 -9.45
N ARG A 112 13.57 -0.55 -9.33
CA ARG A 112 13.44 0.91 -9.40
C ARG A 112 14.29 1.62 -8.35
N MET A 113 14.40 1.07 -7.14
CA MET A 113 15.24 1.64 -6.08
C MET A 113 16.72 1.72 -6.49
N PHE A 114 17.20 0.73 -7.25
CA PHE A 114 18.60 0.66 -7.68
C PHE A 114 18.85 1.15 -9.12
N THR A 115 17.82 1.63 -9.80
CA THR A 115 17.96 2.27 -11.10
C THR A 115 18.65 3.62 -10.94
N PRO A 116 19.86 3.84 -11.53
CA PRO A 116 20.63 5.08 -11.32
C PRO A 116 19.86 6.36 -11.65
N GLU A 117 19.03 6.33 -12.69
CA GLU A 117 18.23 7.46 -13.18
C GLU A 117 17.17 7.92 -12.17
N ASN A 118 16.73 7.05 -11.27
CA ASN A 118 15.79 7.40 -10.22
C ASN A 118 16.45 8.15 -9.07
N ALA A 119 17.76 7.97 -8.87
CA ALA A 119 18.51 8.63 -7.81
C ALA A 119 17.82 8.48 -6.42
N CYS A 120 17.36 7.27 -6.11
CA CYS A 120 16.63 6.97 -4.87
C CYS A 120 17.43 7.47 -3.64
N PRO A 121 16.89 8.38 -2.82
CA PRO A 121 17.64 8.98 -1.71
C PRO A 121 17.97 7.98 -0.60
N PHE A 122 17.22 6.89 -0.50
CA PHE A 122 17.40 5.84 0.51
C PHE A 122 17.90 4.51 -0.06
N ALA A 123 18.43 4.48 -1.30
CA ALA A 123 18.94 3.25 -1.92
C ALA A 123 19.96 2.50 -1.04
N TYR A 124 20.75 3.27 -0.25
CA TYR A 124 21.76 2.69 0.66
C TYR A 124 21.16 1.75 1.72
N VAL A 125 19.89 1.92 2.08
CA VAL A 125 19.17 1.02 3.02
C VAL A 125 19.06 -0.38 2.44
N GLY A 126 19.03 -0.53 1.11
CA GLY A 126 18.93 -1.81 0.42
C GLY A 126 20.29 -2.39 -0.03
N TYR A 127 21.43 -1.79 0.30
CA TYR A 127 22.75 -2.27 -0.16
C TYR A 127 23.16 -3.63 0.41
N PHE A 128 22.39 -4.19 1.32
CA PHE A 128 22.53 -5.58 1.74
C PHE A 128 22.11 -6.58 0.66
N ILE A 129 21.27 -6.17 -0.31
CA ILE A 129 20.90 -6.99 -1.48
C ILE A 129 22.11 -7.12 -2.40
N LYS A 130 22.35 -8.33 -2.88
CA LYS A 130 23.44 -8.64 -3.82
C LYS A 130 23.37 -7.71 -5.03
N ASN A 131 24.50 -7.10 -5.36
CA ASN A 131 24.67 -6.10 -6.43
C ASN A 131 23.82 -4.83 -6.32
N GLY A 132 23.15 -4.56 -5.18
CA GLY A 132 22.30 -3.37 -5.01
C GLY A 132 23.10 -2.08 -5.17
N GLU A 133 24.23 -1.95 -4.47
CA GLU A 133 25.10 -0.78 -4.56
C GLU A 133 25.73 -0.63 -5.95
N GLU A 134 26.14 -1.75 -6.56
CA GLU A 134 26.78 -1.80 -7.87
C GLU A 134 25.78 -1.39 -8.97
N CYS A 135 24.53 -1.84 -8.90
CA CYS A 135 23.46 -1.43 -9.80
C CYS A 135 23.16 0.06 -9.64
N PHE A 136 23.01 0.54 -8.40
CA PHE A 136 22.75 1.96 -8.11
C PHE A 136 23.88 2.88 -8.63
N LYS A 137 25.14 2.43 -8.59
CA LYS A 137 26.30 3.14 -9.14
C LYS A 137 26.47 2.97 -10.64
N GLY A 138 25.66 2.14 -11.30
CA GLY A 138 25.78 1.81 -12.73
C GLY A 138 26.98 0.96 -13.07
N THR A 139 27.59 0.27 -12.12
CA THR A 139 28.74 -0.64 -12.31
C THR A 139 28.35 -2.09 -12.49
N ALA A 140 27.10 -2.46 -12.20
CA ALA A 140 26.48 -3.75 -12.54
C ALA A 140 25.13 -3.48 -13.23
N LYS A 141 24.63 -4.46 -13.98
CA LYS A 141 23.34 -4.40 -14.63
C LYS A 141 22.20 -4.77 -13.66
N LEU A 142 21.00 -4.23 -13.88
CA LEU A 142 19.82 -4.52 -13.06
C LEU A 142 19.41 -6.02 -13.11
N GLU A 143 19.76 -6.74 -14.18
CA GLU A 143 19.52 -8.17 -14.29
C GLU A 143 20.42 -9.00 -13.34
N GLU A 144 21.49 -8.40 -12.82
CA GLU A 144 22.42 -9.03 -11.86
C GLU A 144 22.03 -8.77 -10.41
N LEU A 145 20.99 -7.94 -10.18
CA LEU A 145 20.48 -7.61 -8.85
C LEU A 145 19.94 -8.87 -8.17
N GLY A 146 20.24 -9.04 -6.88
CA GLY A 146 19.79 -10.17 -6.07
C GLY A 146 18.30 -10.15 -5.75
N VAL A 147 17.44 -9.90 -6.74
CA VAL A 147 15.98 -10.01 -6.62
C VAL A 147 15.42 -10.79 -7.80
N THR A 148 14.65 -11.85 -7.51
CA THR A 148 14.11 -12.75 -8.53
C THR A 148 12.64 -13.08 -8.24
N ALA A 149 11.75 -12.82 -9.19
CA ALA A 149 10.43 -13.43 -9.22
C ALA A 149 10.59 -14.86 -9.74
N VAL A 150 10.53 -15.86 -8.85
CA VAL A 150 10.72 -17.27 -9.17
C VAL A 150 9.51 -17.79 -9.94
N ASP A 151 8.33 -17.35 -9.51
CA ASP A 151 7.04 -17.56 -10.14
C ASP A 151 6.10 -16.40 -9.76
N GLU A 152 4.81 -16.47 -10.08
CA GLU A 152 3.84 -15.39 -9.81
C GLU A 152 3.68 -15.06 -8.31
N ARG A 153 3.98 -16.01 -7.42
CA ARG A 153 3.77 -15.87 -5.96
C ARG A 153 5.03 -16.04 -5.13
N THR A 154 6.18 -16.24 -5.76
CA THR A 154 7.43 -16.51 -5.06
C THR A 154 8.48 -15.47 -5.44
N LEU A 155 8.88 -14.65 -4.47
CA LEU A 155 9.98 -13.69 -4.61
C LEU A 155 11.19 -14.16 -3.81
N ARG A 156 12.36 -14.22 -4.44
CA ARG A 156 13.63 -14.49 -3.77
C ARG A 156 14.52 -13.25 -3.74
N LEU A 157 15.10 -13.01 -2.57
CA LEU A 157 16.13 -12.00 -2.34
C LEU A 157 17.43 -12.68 -1.95
N ASP A 158 18.49 -12.44 -2.72
CA ASP A 158 19.86 -12.89 -2.43
C ASP A 158 20.66 -11.71 -1.85
N LEU A 159 21.39 -11.95 -0.76
CA LEU A 159 22.07 -10.94 0.03
C LEU A 159 23.58 -10.97 -0.15
N LYS A 160 24.28 -9.87 0.14
CA LYS A 160 25.75 -9.79 0.24
C LYS A 160 26.27 -10.41 1.54
N HIS A 161 25.48 -10.30 2.62
CA HIS A 161 25.73 -10.83 3.95
C HIS A 161 24.42 -11.03 4.69
N PRO A 162 24.36 -11.93 5.68
CA PRO A 162 23.16 -12.11 6.48
C PRO A 162 22.76 -10.80 7.16
N SER A 163 21.47 -10.50 7.16
CA SER A 163 20.91 -9.29 7.78
C SER A 163 19.85 -9.65 8.82
N PRO A 164 20.11 -9.44 10.12
CA PRO A 164 19.11 -9.69 11.16
C PRO A 164 17.94 -8.70 11.14
N LEU A 165 18.12 -7.53 10.51
CA LEU A 165 17.10 -6.47 10.38
C LEU A 165 16.36 -6.54 9.03
N MET A 166 16.44 -7.69 8.33
CA MET A 166 15.88 -7.84 6.99
C MET A 166 14.39 -7.46 6.92
N LEU A 167 13.60 -7.97 7.85
CA LEU A 167 12.15 -7.72 7.88
C LEU A 167 11.83 -6.27 8.21
N ASP A 168 12.58 -5.64 9.12
CA ASP A 168 12.44 -4.22 9.43
C ASP A 168 12.69 -3.36 8.19
N TYR A 169 13.75 -3.63 7.45
CA TYR A 169 14.03 -2.91 6.20
C TYR A 169 12.95 -3.13 5.15
N LEU A 170 12.46 -4.36 4.97
CA LEU A 170 11.42 -4.66 3.99
C LEU A 170 10.05 -4.06 4.30
N SER A 171 9.82 -3.61 5.53
CA SER A 171 8.62 -2.85 5.89
C SER A 171 8.65 -1.39 5.41
N TYR A 172 9.82 -0.91 4.94
CA TYR A 172 9.98 0.47 4.48
C TYR A 172 9.40 0.65 3.08
N HIS A 173 8.73 1.78 2.85
CA HIS A 173 8.03 2.05 1.58
C HIS A 173 8.91 1.94 0.33
N ILE A 174 10.23 2.11 0.43
CA ILE A 174 11.14 1.97 -0.71
C ILE A 174 11.18 0.55 -1.31
N PHE A 175 10.72 -0.46 -0.56
CA PHE A 175 10.58 -1.85 -0.99
C PHE A 175 9.16 -2.21 -1.45
N PHE A 176 8.26 -1.24 -1.51
CA PHE A 176 6.90 -1.48 -1.94
C PHE A 176 6.84 -1.85 -3.43
N PRO A 177 5.85 -2.66 -3.83
CA PRO A 177 5.68 -3.05 -5.22
C PRO A 177 5.30 -1.87 -6.09
N ALA A 178 5.58 -1.99 -7.38
CA ALA A 178 5.20 -0.99 -8.37
C ALA A 178 4.72 -1.65 -9.66
N ARG A 179 3.79 -0.99 -10.34
CA ARG A 179 3.22 -1.42 -11.62
C ARG A 179 4.06 -0.88 -12.77
N ALA A 180 4.78 -1.76 -13.47
CA ALA A 180 5.59 -1.37 -14.61
C ALA A 180 4.76 -0.68 -15.70
N ASP A 181 3.58 -1.22 -16.03
CA ASP A 181 2.68 -0.65 -17.04
C ASP A 181 2.11 0.74 -16.67
N VAL A 182 2.20 1.15 -15.41
CA VAL A 182 1.80 2.50 -14.95
C VAL A 182 3.01 3.43 -14.92
N VAL A 183 4.09 2.99 -14.29
CA VAL A 183 5.30 3.80 -14.09
C VAL A 183 5.98 4.13 -15.42
N GLU A 184 6.07 3.17 -16.36
CA GLU A 184 6.77 3.35 -17.63
C GLU A 184 6.06 4.31 -18.60
N GLN A 185 4.77 4.60 -18.38
CA GLN A 185 4.05 5.61 -19.17
C GLN A 185 4.52 7.04 -18.85
N ASP A 186 4.86 7.30 -17.59
CA ASP A 186 5.42 8.57 -17.13
C ASP A 186 6.32 8.34 -15.90
N PRO A 187 7.59 7.93 -16.09
CA PRO A 187 8.45 7.47 -15.00
C PRO A 187 8.68 8.46 -13.85
N ARG A 188 8.42 9.75 -14.09
CA ARG A 188 8.60 10.80 -13.07
C ARG A 188 7.31 11.42 -12.56
N GLY A 189 6.23 11.33 -13.33
CA GLY A 189 4.97 12.00 -13.01
C GLY A 189 3.83 11.04 -12.66
N TRP A 190 4.00 9.71 -12.79
CA TRP A 190 2.94 8.72 -12.60
C TRP A 190 2.20 8.86 -11.26
N SER A 191 2.90 9.25 -10.20
CA SER A 191 2.32 9.39 -8.85
C SER A 191 1.76 10.79 -8.56
N ALA A 192 2.00 11.79 -9.45
CA ALA A 192 1.62 13.17 -9.19
C ALA A 192 0.11 13.42 -9.27
N SER A 193 -0.61 12.65 -10.09
CA SER A 193 -2.06 12.80 -10.23
C SER A 193 -2.86 12.18 -9.08
N GLY A 194 -2.23 11.32 -8.27
CA GLY A 194 -2.92 10.50 -7.28
C GLY A 194 -3.86 9.43 -7.86
N SER A 195 -4.01 9.37 -9.19
CA SER A 195 -4.89 8.42 -9.86
C SER A 195 -4.10 7.25 -10.43
N PHE A 196 -3.62 6.37 -9.56
CA PHE A 196 -2.89 5.16 -9.92
C PHE A 196 -3.34 3.97 -9.06
N PRO A 197 -3.16 2.73 -9.54
CA PRO A 197 -3.50 1.54 -8.79
C PRO A 197 -2.69 1.43 -7.49
N CYS A 198 -3.39 1.24 -6.37
CA CYS A 198 -2.85 1.06 -5.03
C CYS A 198 -3.03 -0.41 -4.60
N ASN A 199 -2.23 -0.90 -3.65
CA ASN A 199 -2.35 -2.25 -3.11
C ASN A 199 -2.55 -2.28 -1.58
N GLY A 200 -2.65 -1.13 -0.94
CA GLY A 200 -2.87 -0.98 0.49
C GLY A 200 -4.35 -0.92 0.89
N PRO A 201 -4.62 -0.67 2.19
CA PRO A 201 -5.97 -0.61 2.76
C PRO A 201 -6.86 0.47 2.17
N PHE A 202 -6.27 1.53 1.63
CA PHE A 202 -7.00 2.63 0.98
C PHE A 202 -6.48 2.86 -0.44
N MET A 203 -7.29 3.56 -1.24
CA MET A 203 -6.93 4.07 -2.57
C MET A 203 -7.30 5.54 -2.69
N ILE A 204 -6.52 6.30 -3.45
CA ILE A 204 -6.76 7.73 -3.67
C ILE A 204 -7.95 7.89 -4.61
N THR A 205 -8.87 8.78 -4.24
CA THR A 205 -10.01 9.15 -5.09
C THR A 205 -9.96 10.60 -5.53
N GLU A 206 -9.31 11.46 -4.74
CA GLU A 206 -9.18 12.88 -5.04
C GLU A 206 -7.88 13.43 -4.44
N TRP A 207 -7.17 14.26 -5.18
CA TRP A 207 -6.05 15.02 -4.69
C TRP A 207 -6.14 16.46 -5.19
N GLN A 208 -6.62 17.34 -4.30
CA GLN A 208 -6.59 18.79 -4.50
C GLN A 208 -5.28 19.33 -3.96
N HIS A 209 -4.31 19.55 -4.84
CA HIS A 209 -2.97 19.99 -4.47
C HIS A 209 -2.98 21.23 -3.55
N ASN A 210 -2.14 21.21 -2.52
CA ASN A 210 -2.04 22.21 -1.46
C ASN A 210 -3.33 22.43 -0.64
N SER A 211 -4.26 21.49 -0.67
CA SER A 211 -5.53 21.56 0.05
C SER A 211 -5.84 20.26 0.77
N GLU A 212 -6.15 19.21 0.02
CA GLU A 212 -6.63 17.95 0.58
C GLU A 212 -6.35 16.76 -0.33
N LEU A 213 -6.00 15.62 0.28
CA LEU A 213 -5.95 14.32 -0.36
C LEU A 213 -6.99 13.42 0.29
N THR A 214 -7.91 12.87 -0.51
CA THR A 214 -8.95 11.95 -0.05
C THR A 214 -8.65 10.54 -0.47
N VAL A 215 -8.67 9.63 0.51
CA VAL A 215 -8.56 8.19 0.27
C VAL A 215 -9.81 7.48 0.77
N VAL A 216 -10.22 6.44 0.05
CA VAL A 216 -11.34 5.57 0.42
C VAL A 216 -10.87 4.14 0.57
N LYS A 217 -11.62 3.35 1.32
CA LYS A 217 -11.34 1.93 1.52
C LYS A 217 -11.15 1.22 0.17
N ASN A 218 -10.06 0.48 0.03
CA ASN A 218 -9.78 -0.33 -1.14
C ASN A 218 -10.52 -1.68 -1.03
N PRO A 219 -11.52 -1.96 -1.88
CA PRO A 219 -12.28 -3.20 -1.80
C PRO A 219 -11.47 -4.43 -2.24
N HIS A 220 -10.34 -4.23 -2.92
CA HIS A 220 -9.46 -5.29 -3.41
C HIS A 220 -8.27 -5.56 -2.47
N TYR A 221 -8.16 -4.82 -1.37
CA TYR A 221 -7.13 -5.09 -0.37
C TYR A 221 -7.34 -6.46 0.28
N TRP A 222 -6.30 -7.26 0.40
CA TRP A 222 -6.41 -8.64 0.90
C TRP A 222 -6.98 -8.74 2.32
N ASP A 223 -6.77 -7.72 3.16
CA ASP A 223 -7.25 -7.65 4.54
C ASP A 223 -8.39 -6.60 4.71
N ALA A 224 -9.16 -6.35 3.65
CA ALA A 224 -10.20 -5.32 3.61
C ALA A 224 -11.22 -5.47 4.75
N ASP A 225 -11.52 -6.67 5.20
CA ASP A 225 -12.51 -6.92 6.29
C ASP A 225 -12.06 -6.32 7.63
N LYS A 226 -10.76 -6.15 7.85
CA LYS A 226 -10.22 -5.51 9.04
C LYS A 226 -10.20 -3.98 8.96
N VAL A 227 -10.30 -3.40 7.76
CA VAL A 227 -10.33 -1.96 7.56
C VAL A 227 -11.68 -1.40 8.02
N LYS A 228 -11.68 -0.62 9.09
CA LYS A 228 -12.91 -0.12 9.75
C LYS A 228 -13.38 1.22 9.21
N LEU A 229 -12.47 2.05 8.70
CA LEU A 229 -12.81 3.33 8.11
C LEU A 229 -13.21 3.13 6.64
N ASP A 230 -14.18 3.92 6.20
CA ASP A 230 -14.63 3.93 4.81
C ASP A 230 -13.87 5.01 4.02
N LYS A 231 -13.43 6.09 4.72
CA LYS A 231 -12.78 7.24 4.11
C LYS A 231 -11.84 7.96 5.09
N VAL A 232 -10.75 8.51 4.57
CA VAL A 232 -9.86 9.44 5.29
C VAL A 232 -9.64 10.68 4.41
N ARG A 233 -9.86 11.86 5.00
CA ARG A 233 -9.50 13.14 4.38
C ARG A 233 -8.22 13.64 5.03
N MET A 234 -7.19 13.81 4.23
CA MET A 234 -5.87 14.30 4.64
C MET A 234 -5.75 15.77 4.23
N VAL A 235 -6.09 16.68 5.15
CA VAL A 235 -6.03 18.14 4.89
C VAL A 235 -4.60 18.66 5.07
N MET A 236 -4.25 19.75 4.39
CA MET A 236 -2.90 20.34 4.38
C MET A 236 -2.94 21.72 5.04
N ILE A 237 -3.02 21.75 6.38
CA ILE A 237 -3.05 22.98 7.18
C ILE A 237 -1.71 23.13 7.91
N ASN A 238 -0.83 23.97 7.37
CA ASN A 238 0.53 24.17 7.89
C ASN A 238 0.56 25.09 9.13
N ASP A 239 -0.35 26.05 9.27
CA ASP A 239 -0.44 26.92 10.45
C ASP A 239 -1.10 26.21 11.63
N VAL A 240 -0.36 26.11 12.75
CA VAL A 240 -0.80 25.36 13.96
C VAL A 240 -2.08 25.94 14.57
N ASN A 241 -2.25 27.27 14.57
CA ASN A 241 -3.43 27.90 15.14
C ASN A 241 -4.66 27.67 14.26
N THR A 242 -4.48 27.74 12.95
CA THR A 242 -5.52 27.41 11.97
C THR A 242 -5.91 25.93 12.07
N ALA A 243 -4.94 25.03 12.20
CA ALA A 243 -5.20 23.61 12.40
C ALA A 243 -6.00 23.39 13.70
N LEU A 244 -5.56 23.97 14.82
CA LEU A 244 -6.29 23.87 16.11
C LEU A 244 -7.72 24.40 16.02
N ALA A 245 -7.97 25.46 15.24
CA ALA A 245 -9.29 26.02 15.07
C ALA A 245 -10.21 25.20 14.15
N ALA A 246 -9.64 24.32 13.33
CA ALA A 246 -10.38 23.46 12.39
C ALA A 246 -10.86 22.14 13.03
N PHE A 247 -10.28 21.74 14.17
CA PHE A 247 -10.58 20.52 14.92
C PHE A 247 -11.05 20.80 16.35
#